data_ff38e032530714bc8d5e783ee6799d21
#
_entry.id   ff38e032530714bc8d5e783ee6799d21
#
_cell.length_a   1.000
_cell.length_b   1.000
_cell.length_c   1.000
_cell.angle_alpha   90.00
_cell.angle_beta   90.00
_cell.angle_gamma   90.00
#
_symmetry.space_group_name_H-M   'P 1'
#
loop_
_entity.id
_entity.type
_entity.pdbx_description
1 polymer ?
#
loop_
_entity_poly.entity_id
_entity_poly.type
_entity_poly.pdbx_seq_one_letter_code
_entity_poly.pdbx_strand_id
1 'polypeptide(L)'
;MENKPLTVKGDYKFRKFREEDLVRVVEINRLCLPENYSPFFFLELYKSYPETFIVAEYENNIVGYVMVRVETGFSDFHRFKITRKGHIVSIAVIPEHRLKGVG
;
A
#
# COMPACT_ATOMS: atom_id res chain seq x y z
N MET A 1 -5.38 -7.76 17.92
CA MET A 1 -6.53 -6.98 17.51
C MET A 1 -6.69 -6.97 16.01
N GLU A 2 -7.88 -7.17 15.56
CA GLU A 2 -8.15 -7.23 14.13
C GLU A 2 -8.17 -5.86 13.49
N ASN A 3 -7.65 -5.77 12.28
CA ASN A 3 -7.82 -4.59 11.47
C ASN A 3 -9.20 -4.65 10.84
N LYS A 4 -9.96 -3.60 11.02
CA LYS A 4 -11.22 -3.50 10.31
C LYS A 4 -10.95 -3.03 8.90
N PRO A 5 -11.73 -3.49 7.91
CA PRO A 5 -11.56 -2.98 6.55
C PRO A 5 -11.74 -1.46 6.53
N LEU A 6 -10.87 -0.78 5.80
CA LEU A 6 -10.99 0.65 5.59
C LEU A 6 -12.13 0.95 4.65
N THR A 7 -12.31 0.08 3.66
CA THR A 7 -13.40 0.21 2.73
C THR A 7 -13.67 -1.15 2.10
N VAL A 8 -14.90 -1.32 1.61
CA VAL A 8 -15.31 -2.53 0.92
C VAL A 8 -15.97 -2.10 -0.38
N LYS A 9 -15.58 -2.72 -1.49
CA LYS A 9 -16.15 -2.45 -2.79
C LYS A 9 -16.43 -3.78 -3.46
N GLY A 10 -17.71 -4.13 -3.53
CA GLY A 10 -18.10 -5.46 -3.97
C GLY A 10 -17.52 -6.50 -3.02
N ASP A 11 -16.76 -7.43 -3.57
CA ASP A 11 -16.14 -8.49 -2.78
C ASP A 11 -14.72 -8.15 -2.34
N TYR A 12 -14.25 -6.92 -2.62
CA TYR A 12 -12.91 -6.48 -2.29
C TYR A 12 -12.91 -5.73 -0.98
N LYS A 13 -11.94 -6.04 -0.12
CA LYS A 13 -11.74 -5.35 1.14
C LYS A 13 -10.39 -4.68 1.13
N PHE A 14 -10.34 -3.43 1.56
CA PHE A 14 -9.10 -2.67 1.64
C PHE A 14 -8.80 -2.42 3.10
N ARG A 15 -7.59 -2.77 3.52
CA ARG A 15 -7.18 -2.59 4.91
C ARG A 15 -5.70 -2.29 4.99
N LYS A 16 -5.23 -1.87 6.16
CA LYS A 16 -3.82 -1.60 6.36
C LYS A 16 -3.03 -2.91 6.32
N PHE A 17 -1.82 -2.80 5.81
CA PHE A 17 -0.85 -3.89 5.79
C PHE A 17 -0.52 -4.34 7.21
N ARG A 18 -0.30 -5.64 7.39
CA ARG A 18 0.19 -6.22 8.63
C ARG A 18 1.43 -7.05 8.30
N GLU A 19 2.28 -7.27 9.29
CA GLU A 19 3.52 -8.01 9.06
C GLU A 19 3.27 -9.40 8.46
N GLU A 20 2.19 -10.04 8.85
CA GLU A 20 1.86 -11.37 8.32
C GLU A 20 1.51 -11.33 6.83
N ASP A 21 1.28 -10.16 6.26
CA ASP A 21 1.00 -10.02 4.83
C ASP A 21 2.27 -9.96 3.99
N LEU A 22 3.42 -9.89 4.63
CA LEU A 22 4.68 -9.60 3.94
C LEU A 22 4.99 -10.58 2.82
N VAL A 23 4.87 -11.88 3.08
CA VAL A 23 5.20 -12.89 2.08
C VAL A 23 4.36 -12.71 0.83
N ARG A 24 3.06 -12.48 1.02
CA ARG A 24 2.15 -12.33 -0.11
C ARG A 24 2.43 -11.04 -0.89
N VAL A 25 2.69 -9.96 -0.19
CA VAL A 25 3.00 -8.67 -0.84
C VAL A 25 4.28 -8.80 -1.66
N VAL A 26 5.29 -9.46 -1.12
CA VAL A 26 6.53 -9.69 -1.85
C VAL A 26 6.29 -10.51 -3.11
N GLU A 27 5.46 -11.56 -3.01
CA GLU A 27 5.10 -12.36 -4.18
C GLU A 27 4.44 -11.52 -5.26
N ILE A 28 3.49 -10.67 -4.87
CA ILE A 28 2.78 -9.81 -5.82
C ILE A 28 3.75 -8.84 -6.48
N ASN A 29 4.67 -8.28 -5.71
CA ASN A 29 5.67 -7.38 -6.24
C ASN A 29 6.50 -8.08 -7.32
N ARG A 30 6.96 -9.29 -7.04
CA ARG A 30 7.79 -10.04 -7.96
C ARG A 30 7.03 -10.47 -9.22
N LEU A 31 5.75 -10.78 -9.04
CA LEU A 31 4.92 -11.23 -10.15
C LEU A 31 4.56 -10.09 -11.10
N CYS A 32 4.28 -8.91 -10.54
CA CYS A 32 3.66 -7.83 -11.30
C CYS A 32 4.62 -6.75 -11.76
N LEU A 33 5.75 -6.56 -11.10
CA LEU A 33 6.62 -5.42 -11.36
C LEU A 33 8.04 -5.87 -11.65
N PRO A 34 8.74 -5.17 -12.57
CA PRO A 34 10.14 -5.48 -12.85
C PRO A 34 11.06 -5.07 -11.69
N GLU A 35 10.66 -4.06 -10.93
CA GLU A 35 11.43 -3.61 -9.78
C GLU A 35 11.01 -4.41 -8.57
N ASN A 36 11.91 -5.25 -8.08
CA ASN A 36 11.63 -6.10 -6.93
C ASN A 36 12.39 -5.58 -5.72
N TYR A 37 11.64 -5.27 -4.67
CA TYR A 37 12.22 -4.79 -3.44
C TYR A 37 12.44 -5.95 -2.46
N SER A 38 13.44 -5.80 -1.58
CA SER A 38 13.65 -6.82 -0.56
C SER A 38 12.50 -6.78 0.45
N PRO A 39 12.25 -7.90 1.15
CA PRO A 39 11.24 -7.89 2.21
C PRO A 39 11.53 -6.83 3.27
N PHE A 40 12.80 -6.60 3.54
CA PHE A 40 13.20 -5.59 4.51
C PHE A 40 12.72 -4.20 4.13
N PHE A 41 12.75 -3.87 2.84
CA PHE A 41 12.30 -2.58 2.34
C PHE A 41 10.81 -2.37 2.64
N PHE A 42 10.00 -3.42 2.43
CA PHE A 42 8.57 -3.33 2.72
C PHE A 42 8.32 -3.10 4.21
N LEU A 43 9.08 -3.78 5.06
CA LEU A 43 8.93 -3.60 6.50
C LEU A 43 9.36 -2.20 6.95
N GLU A 44 10.39 -1.65 6.32
CA GLU A 44 10.83 -0.30 6.64
C GLU A 44 9.75 0.72 6.32
N LEU A 45 9.10 0.58 5.17
CA LEU A 45 8.00 1.48 4.80
C LEU A 45 6.81 1.29 5.72
N TYR A 46 6.53 0.06 6.11
CA TYR A 46 5.45 -0.20 7.04
C TYR A 46 5.70 0.49 8.39
N LYS A 47 6.92 0.41 8.89
CA LYS A 47 7.24 1.05 10.17
C LYS A 47 7.17 2.56 10.09
N SER A 48 7.57 3.12 8.96
CA SER A 48 7.61 4.57 8.80
C SER A 48 6.24 5.15 8.41
N TYR A 49 5.48 4.44 7.62
CA TYR A 49 4.22 4.94 7.07
C TYR A 49 3.11 3.89 7.17
N PRO A 50 2.78 3.45 8.39
CA PRO A 50 1.80 2.36 8.54
C PRO A 50 0.40 2.73 8.07
N GLU A 51 0.07 4.02 8.05
CA GLU A 51 -1.27 4.47 7.66
C GLU A 51 -1.48 4.43 6.15
N THR A 52 -0.40 4.38 5.38
CA THR A 52 -0.48 4.50 3.93
C THR A 52 0.06 3.26 3.21
N PHE A 53 0.18 2.16 3.91
CA PHE A 53 0.49 0.87 3.32
C PHE A 53 -0.78 0.03 3.39
N ILE A 54 -1.45 -0.08 2.25
CA ILE A 54 -2.79 -0.67 2.17
C ILE A 54 -2.75 -1.92 1.30
N VAL A 55 -3.49 -2.94 1.71
CA VAL A 55 -3.64 -4.16 0.90
C VAL A 55 -5.09 -4.34 0.52
N ALA A 56 -5.30 -5.01 -0.60
CA ALA A 56 -6.63 -5.36 -1.07
C ALA A 56 -6.80 -6.86 -0.99
N GLU A 57 -7.91 -7.30 -0.41
CA GLU A 57 -8.25 -8.72 -0.28
C GLU A 57 -9.45 -9.08 -1.14
N TYR A 58 -9.41 -10.27 -1.68
CA TYR A 58 -10.54 -10.87 -2.35
C TYR A 58 -10.64 -12.30 -1.84
N GLU A 59 -11.81 -12.63 -1.27
CA GLU A 59 -12.03 -13.97 -0.68
C GLU A 59 -10.89 -14.37 0.26
N ASN A 60 -10.53 -13.44 1.14
CA ASN A 60 -9.51 -13.62 2.17
C ASN A 60 -8.08 -13.78 1.64
N ASN A 61 -7.86 -13.50 0.36
CA ASN A 61 -6.53 -13.53 -0.23
C ASN A 61 -6.13 -12.14 -0.67
N ILE A 62 -4.89 -11.77 -0.40
CA ILE A 62 -4.38 -10.47 -0.85
C ILE A 62 -4.12 -10.53 -2.34
N VAL A 63 -4.72 -9.60 -3.08
CA VAL A 63 -4.60 -9.55 -4.53
C VAL A 63 -3.93 -8.28 -5.02
N GLY A 64 -3.68 -7.34 -4.12
CA GLY A 64 -3.01 -6.10 -4.49
C GLY A 64 -2.55 -5.33 -3.27
N TYR A 65 -1.70 -4.31 -3.52
CA TYR A 65 -1.22 -3.45 -2.44
C TYR A 65 -0.84 -2.09 -3.01
N VAL A 66 -0.76 -1.12 -2.12
CA VAL A 66 -0.17 0.19 -2.43
C VAL A 66 0.65 0.64 -1.24
N MET A 67 1.85 1.15 -1.53
CA MET A 67 2.72 1.76 -0.52
C MET A 67 2.89 3.22 -0.88
N VAL A 68 2.59 4.10 0.05
CA VAL A 68 2.72 5.54 -0.16
C VAL A 68 3.65 6.10 0.91
N ARG A 69 4.63 6.88 0.47
CA ARG A 69 5.49 7.62 1.38
C ARG A 69 4.93 9.02 1.52
N VAL A 70 4.73 9.44 2.77
CA VAL A 70 4.19 10.77 3.04
C VAL A 70 5.35 11.69 3.40
N GLU A 71 5.45 12.79 2.68
CA GLU A 71 6.45 13.80 2.97
C GLU A 71 5.78 15.04 3.52
N THR A 72 6.40 15.62 4.53
CA THR A 72 5.93 16.86 5.13
C THR A 72 6.99 17.92 4.90
N GLY A 73 6.56 19.10 4.46
CA GLY A 73 7.48 20.19 4.21
C GLY A 73 6.74 21.50 4.16
N PHE A 74 7.46 22.53 3.82
CA PHE A 74 6.86 23.86 3.67
C PHE A 74 6.50 24.05 2.20
N SER A 75 5.22 24.34 1.96
CA SER A 75 4.76 24.58 0.59
C SER A 75 5.23 25.94 0.09
N ASP A 76 5.44 26.86 1.00
CA ASP A 76 5.78 28.23 0.65
C ASP A 76 6.48 28.83 1.87
N PHE A 77 7.74 29.15 1.72
CA PHE A 77 8.48 29.66 2.87
C PHE A 77 8.02 31.03 3.32
N HIS A 78 7.34 31.78 2.48
CA HIS A 78 6.77 33.06 2.89
C HIS A 78 5.59 32.88 3.83
N ARG A 79 4.93 31.75 3.72
CA ARG A 79 3.73 31.48 4.51
C ARG A 79 4.00 30.54 5.66
N PHE A 80 5.15 29.89 5.66
CA PHE A 80 5.49 28.88 6.67
C PHE A 80 4.42 27.82 6.79
N LYS A 81 3.80 27.48 5.66
CA LYS A 81 2.71 26.53 5.65
C LYS A 81 3.26 25.13 5.46
N ILE A 82 2.88 24.24 6.35
CA ILE A 82 3.31 22.86 6.28
C ILE A 82 2.35 22.10 5.39
N THR A 83 2.87 21.36 4.44
CA THR A 83 2.07 20.52 3.56
C THR A 83 2.52 19.10 3.65
N ARG A 84 1.62 18.18 3.34
CA ARG A 84 1.93 16.76 3.23
C ARG A 84 1.70 16.32 1.81
N LYS A 85 2.67 15.62 1.27
CA LYS A 85 2.56 15.08 -0.09
C LYS A 85 2.76 13.57 -0.01
N GLY A 86 1.89 12.84 -0.71
CA GLY A 86 2.02 11.41 -0.82
C GLY A 86 2.72 11.05 -2.12
N HIS A 87 3.69 10.16 -2.02
CA HIS A 87 4.36 9.62 -3.19
C HIS A 87 4.11 8.13 -3.22
N ILE A 88 3.52 7.66 -4.30
CA ILE A 88 3.33 6.23 -4.47
C ILE A 88 4.68 5.59 -4.71
N VAL A 89 5.12 4.75 -3.78
CA VAL A 89 6.37 4.04 -3.89
C VAL A 89 6.20 2.80 -4.76
N SER A 90 5.09 2.09 -4.54
CA SER A 90 4.82 0.87 -5.29
C SER A 90 3.33 0.58 -5.24
N ILE A 91 2.78 0.13 -6.35
CA ILE A 91 1.39 -0.29 -6.42
C ILE A 91 1.31 -1.46 -7.40
N ALA A 92 0.60 -2.50 -7.01
CA ALA A 92 0.44 -3.66 -7.87
C ALA A 92 -0.85 -4.39 -7.56
N VAL A 93 -1.47 -4.92 -8.61
CA VAL A 93 -2.67 -5.77 -8.51
C VAL A 93 -2.42 -6.94 -9.45
N ILE A 94 -2.70 -8.15 -8.98
CA ILE A 94 -2.50 -9.32 -9.84
C ILE A 94 -3.43 -9.23 -11.04
N PRO A 95 -3.01 -9.78 -12.21
CA PRO A 95 -3.74 -9.56 -13.46
C PRO A 95 -5.22 -9.91 -13.43
N GLU A 96 -5.59 -10.95 -12.71
CA GLU A 96 -6.98 -11.42 -12.65
C GLU A 96 -7.93 -10.40 -12.04
N HIS A 97 -7.38 -9.45 -11.27
CA HIS A 97 -8.19 -8.48 -10.54
C HIS A 97 -8.01 -7.04 -11.00
N ARG A 98 -7.26 -6.85 -12.08
CA ARG A 98 -7.08 -5.51 -12.62
C ARG A 98 -8.36 -5.02 -13.30
N LEU A 99 -8.54 -3.70 -13.29
CA LEU A 99 -9.70 -3.05 -13.91
C LEU A 99 -11.02 -3.41 -13.24
N LYS A 100 -10.98 -3.87 -11.99
CA LYS A 100 -12.16 -4.18 -11.21
C LYS A 100 -12.32 -3.25 -10.02
N GLY A 101 -11.70 -2.09 -10.10
CA GLY A 101 -11.84 -1.08 -9.07
C GLY A 101 -10.88 -1.23 -7.91
N VAL A 102 -9.88 -2.12 -8.02
CA VAL A 102 -8.88 -2.33 -6.98
C VAL A 102 -7.70 -1.37 -7.14
N GLY A 103 -7.24 -1.24 -8.35
CA GLY A 103 -6.06 -0.45 -8.64
C GLY A 103 -6.27 1.02 -8.87
#